data_1ae52c32bee723bf6efd33b12a09c8e1
#
_entry.id   1ae52c32bee723bf6efd33b12a09c8e1
#
_cell.length_a   1.000
_cell.length_b   1.000
_cell.length_c   1.000
_cell.angle_alpha   90.00
_cell.angle_beta   90.00
_cell.angle_gamma   90.00
#
_symmetry.space_group_name_H-M   'P 1'
#
loop_
_entity.id
_entity.type
_entity.pdbx_description
1 polymer ?
#
loop_
_entity_poly.entity_id
_entity_poly.type
_entity_poly.pdbx_seq_one_letter_code
_entity_poly.pdbx_strand_id
1 'polypeptide(L)'
;MRKMVLWLCLTAMLLAVGTPLVAQSPNFNNGPVWRVMYVNVKTGMIDQYWNDLKQNFRPLYDEYKKQGWIVDYKFYTNPVAEHPDDWNVALAIEYKNWGTMDEMAEKATTITEKHYGSHQAMVDAAKKRAEYSTLIRSSLAREVTLK
;
A
#
# COMPACT_ATOMS: atom_id res chain seq x y z
N MET A 1 26.16 53.87 27.13
CA MET A 1 26.63 53.32 25.85
C MET A 1 26.67 51.79 25.81
N ARG A 2 27.25 51.08 26.78
CA ARG A 2 27.31 49.57 26.73
C ARG A 2 25.92 48.87 26.71
N LYS A 3 24.91 49.38 27.39
CA LYS A 3 23.56 48.77 27.42
C LYS A 3 22.80 49.01 26.11
N MET A 4 23.05 50.11 25.39
CA MET A 4 22.39 50.39 24.10
C MET A 4 22.92 49.51 22.99
N VAL A 5 24.22 49.19 23.01
CA VAL A 5 24.84 48.27 22.05
C VAL A 5 24.31 46.81 22.24
N LEU A 6 24.09 46.38 23.50
CA LEU A 6 23.57 45.07 23.79
C LEU A 6 22.13 44.88 23.24
N TRP A 7 21.29 45.90 23.32
CA TRP A 7 19.93 45.86 22.78
C TRP A 7 19.90 45.87 21.24
N LEU A 8 20.81 46.57 20.61
CA LEU A 8 20.96 46.57 19.14
C LEU A 8 21.41 45.20 18.60
N CYS A 9 22.32 44.52 19.31
CA CYS A 9 22.76 43.18 18.92
C CYS A 9 21.63 42.13 19.12
N LEU A 10 20.80 42.25 20.16
CA LEU A 10 19.68 41.32 20.41
C LEU A 10 18.57 41.47 19.36
N THR A 11 18.27 42.71 18.91
CA THR A 11 17.28 42.95 17.83
C THR A 11 17.78 42.52 16.46
N ALA A 12 19.07 42.62 16.17
CA ALA A 12 19.67 42.15 14.93
C ALA A 12 19.67 40.60 14.84
N MET A 13 19.78 39.91 16.00
CA MET A 13 19.73 38.42 16.05
C MET A 13 18.32 37.86 15.88
N LEU A 14 17.27 38.62 16.24
CA LEU A 14 15.86 38.20 16.03
C LEU A 14 15.39 38.40 14.58
N LEU A 15 16.03 39.24 13.79
CA LEU A 15 15.69 39.45 12.38
C LEU A 15 16.32 38.42 11.42
N ALA A 16 17.27 37.61 11.89
CA ALA A 16 17.94 36.57 11.09
C ALA A 16 17.18 35.23 11.02
N VAL A 17 16.07 35.06 11.75
CA VAL A 17 15.33 33.77 11.85
C VAL A 17 14.16 33.66 10.88
N GLY A 18 13.99 34.59 9.96
CA GLY A 18 12.79 34.73 9.14
C GLY A 18 12.94 34.50 7.63
N THR A 19 13.94 33.75 7.15
CA THR A 19 13.84 33.25 5.76
C THR A 19 12.89 32.06 5.72
N PRO A 20 11.70 32.18 5.10
CA PRO A 20 10.90 30.99 4.88
C PRO A 20 11.75 30.03 4.06
N LEU A 21 12.03 28.85 4.60
CA LEU A 21 12.50 27.73 3.82
C LEU A 21 11.41 27.47 2.77
N VAL A 22 11.57 28.05 1.59
CA VAL A 22 10.74 27.72 0.43
C VAL A 22 11.10 26.27 0.10
N ALA A 23 10.29 25.36 0.61
CA ALA A 23 10.38 23.97 0.22
C ALA A 23 10.26 23.94 -1.31
N GLN A 24 11.34 23.58 -1.99
CA GLN A 24 11.32 23.44 -3.44
C GLN A 24 10.19 22.51 -3.81
N SER A 25 9.25 22.98 -4.63
CA SER A 25 8.22 22.13 -5.18
C SER A 25 8.90 20.94 -5.87
N PRO A 26 8.54 19.70 -5.58
CA PRO A 26 9.15 18.57 -6.25
C PRO A 26 8.94 18.68 -7.76
N ASN A 27 9.91 18.20 -8.56
CA ASN A 27 9.84 18.19 -10.03
C ASN A 27 8.85 17.14 -10.58
N PHE A 28 7.89 16.75 -9.76
CA PHE A 28 6.86 15.78 -10.11
C PHE A 28 5.54 16.10 -9.40
N ASN A 29 4.47 15.59 -9.95
CA ASN A 29 3.16 15.56 -9.31
C ASN A 29 2.93 14.17 -8.70
N ASN A 30 2.34 14.13 -7.51
CA ASN A 30 1.96 12.89 -6.85
C ASN A 30 0.73 12.30 -7.51
N GLY A 31 0.80 11.02 -7.87
CA GLY A 31 -0.31 10.19 -8.32
C GLY A 31 -0.85 9.26 -7.22
N PRO A 32 -1.58 8.22 -7.61
CA PRO A 32 -2.12 7.22 -6.72
C PRO A 32 -1.02 6.43 -5.98
N VAL A 33 -1.45 5.72 -4.95
CA VAL A 33 -0.59 4.83 -4.17
C VAL A 33 -0.89 3.39 -4.58
N TRP A 34 0.16 2.61 -4.79
CA TRP A 34 0.08 1.21 -5.13
C TRP A 34 0.64 0.34 -4.01
N ARG A 35 -0.11 -0.70 -3.65
CA ARG A 35 0.43 -1.84 -2.88
C ARG A 35 0.56 -3.01 -3.83
N VAL A 36 1.77 -3.57 -3.94
CA VAL A 36 2.02 -4.76 -4.76
C VAL A 36 2.50 -5.88 -3.85
N MET A 37 1.74 -6.96 -3.83
CA MET A 37 2.05 -8.19 -3.09
C MET A 37 2.54 -9.24 -4.07
N TYR A 38 3.72 -9.79 -3.82
CA TYR A 38 4.37 -10.81 -4.63
C TYR A 38 4.28 -12.14 -3.91
N VAL A 39 3.75 -13.14 -4.57
CA VAL A 39 3.45 -14.44 -3.99
C VAL A 39 4.14 -15.54 -4.79
N ASN A 40 4.78 -16.46 -4.08
CA ASN A 40 5.20 -17.74 -4.63
C ASN A 40 4.11 -18.78 -4.32
N VAL A 41 3.56 -19.37 -5.36
CA VAL A 41 2.62 -20.50 -5.26
C VAL A 41 3.36 -21.77 -5.61
N LYS A 42 3.26 -22.80 -4.75
CA LYS A 42 3.94 -24.08 -4.93
C LYS A 42 3.59 -24.72 -6.28
N THR A 43 4.55 -25.40 -6.87
CA THR A 43 4.36 -26.12 -8.12
C THR A 43 3.16 -27.07 -8.05
N GLY A 44 2.32 -27.04 -9.07
CA GLY A 44 1.09 -27.84 -9.14
C GLY A 44 -0.12 -27.27 -8.37
N MET A 45 0.05 -26.16 -7.62
CA MET A 45 -1.02 -25.55 -6.81
C MET A 45 -1.58 -24.26 -7.41
N ILE A 46 -1.12 -23.88 -8.58
CA ILE A 46 -1.47 -22.61 -9.21
C ILE A 46 -2.99 -22.50 -9.51
N ASP A 47 -3.62 -23.56 -9.99
CA ASP A 47 -5.06 -23.56 -10.28
C ASP A 47 -5.88 -23.43 -8.99
N GLN A 48 -5.44 -24.09 -7.91
CA GLN A 48 -6.07 -23.94 -6.60
C GLN A 48 -5.96 -22.50 -6.11
N TYR A 49 -4.80 -21.87 -6.28
CA TYR A 49 -4.59 -20.47 -5.90
C TYR A 49 -5.49 -19.52 -6.71
N TRP A 50 -5.59 -19.70 -8.05
CA TRP A 50 -6.49 -18.90 -8.87
C TRP A 50 -7.96 -19.08 -8.50
N ASN A 51 -8.38 -20.30 -8.14
CA ASN A 51 -9.73 -20.55 -7.66
C ASN A 51 -10.01 -19.84 -6.33
N ASP A 52 -9.05 -19.82 -5.41
CA ASP A 52 -9.16 -19.06 -4.16
C ASP A 52 -9.23 -17.55 -4.40
N LEU A 53 -8.40 -17.02 -5.28
CA LEU A 53 -8.47 -15.60 -5.67
C LEU A 53 -9.83 -15.23 -6.28
N LYS A 54 -10.36 -16.08 -7.15
CA LYS A 54 -11.67 -15.89 -7.79
C LYS A 54 -12.82 -15.94 -6.80
N GLN A 55 -12.78 -16.86 -5.85
CA GLN A 55 -13.88 -17.08 -4.90
C GLN A 55 -13.85 -16.11 -3.71
N ASN A 56 -12.66 -15.74 -3.25
CA ASN A 56 -12.49 -14.98 -2.02
C ASN A 56 -11.97 -13.56 -2.26
N PHE A 57 -10.86 -13.39 -2.99
CA PHE A 57 -10.25 -12.07 -3.15
C PHE A 57 -11.04 -11.17 -4.09
N ARG A 58 -11.43 -11.67 -5.24
CA ARG A 58 -12.15 -10.86 -6.23
C ARG A 58 -13.43 -10.25 -5.65
N PRO A 59 -14.34 -10.99 -5.01
CA PRO A 59 -15.54 -10.39 -4.43
C PRO A 59 -15.25 -9.35 -3.35
N LEU A 60 -14.21 -9.57 -2.54
CA LEU A 60 -13.78 -8.61 -1.52
C LEU A 60 -13.27 -7.32 -2.15
N TYR A 61 -12.38 -7.41 -3.14
CA TYR A 61 -11.83 -6.23 -3.80
C TYR A 61 -12.86 -5.50 -4.65
N ASP A 62 -13.80 -6.20 -5.26
CA ASP A 62 -14.95 -5.60 -5.93
C ASP A 62 -15.80 -4.77 -4.93
N GLU A 63 -16.01 -5.29 -3.72
CA GLU A 63 -16.71 -4.56 -2.67
C GLU A 63 -15.88 -3.35 -2.17
N TYR A 64 -14.57 -3.50 -1.95
CA TYR A 64 -13.70 -2.38 -1.56
C TYR A 64 -13.67 -1.27 -2.61
N LYS A 65 -13.70 -1.62 -3.89
CA LYS A 65 -13.81 -0.67 -5.01
C LYS A 65 -15.17 0.04 -4.98
N LYS A 66 -16.25 -0.66 -4.72
CA LYS A 66 -17.60 -0.10 -4.57
C LYS A 66 -17.71 0.85 -3.38
N GLN A 67 -17.00 0.58 -2.28
CA GLN A 67 -16.90 1.46 -1.12
C GLN A 67 -16.00 2.69 -1.37
N GLY A 68 -15.28 2.74 -2.49
CA GLY A 68 -14.35 3.82 -2.81
C GLY A 68 -13.04 3.78 -2.03
N TRP A 69 -12.73 2.67 -1.35
CA TRP A 69 -11.47 2.51 -0.61
C TRP A 69 -10.29 2.20 -1.52
N ILE A 70 -10.54 1.54 -2.63
CA ILE A 70 -9.55 1.31 -3.69
C ILE A 70 -10.07 1.87 -5.02
N VAL A 71 -9.16 2.26 -5.90
CA VAL A 71 -9.45 2.73 -7.25
C VAL A 71 -9.57 1.53 -8.19
N ASP A 72 -8.59 0.63 -8.13
CA ASP A 72 -8.52 -0.56 -8.95
C ASP A 72 -7.65 -1.64 -8.30
N TYR A 73 -7.71 -2.86 -8.84
CA TYR A 73 -6.81 -3.93 -8.49
C TYR A 73 -6.52 -4.81 -9.70
N LYS A 74 -5.34 -5.43 -9.74
CA LYS A 74 -4.88 -6.26 -10.87
C LYS A 74 -4.12 -7.45 -10.36
N PHE A 75 -4.30 -8.57 -11.04
CA PHE A 75 -3.49 -9.75 -10.85
C PHE A 75 -2.47 -9.87 -11.99
N TYR A 76 -1.27 -10.30 -11.66
CA TYR A 76 -0.19 -10.53 -12.62
C TYR A 76 0.37 -11.92 -12.43
N THR A 77 0.88 -12.50 -13.51
CA THR A 77 1.69 -13.72 -13.50
C THR A 77 3.12 -13.38 -13.87
N ASN A 78 4.07 -14.09 -13.30
CA ASN A 78 5.46 -14.12 -13.76
C ASN A 78 5.68 -15.41 -14.55
N PRO A 79 5.65 -15.36 -15.89
CA PRO A 79 5.82 -16.56 -16.71
C PRO A 79 7.28 -17.05 -16.76
N VAL A 80 8.23 -16.21 -16.32
CA VAL A 80 9.66 -16.52 -16.34
C VAL A 80 10.21 -16.30 -14.93
N ALA A 81 9.98 -17.28 -14.04
CA ALA A 81 10.64 -17.31 -12.75
C ALA A 81 12.09 -17.79 -12.96
N GLU A 82 13.06 -16.95 -12.62
CA GLU A 82 14.49 -17.27 -12.77
C GLU A 82 14.98 -18.21 -11.65
N HIS A 83 14.27 -18.24 -10.53
CA HIS A 83 14.58 -19.06 -9.36
C HIS A 83 13.31 -19.74 -8.81
N PRO A 84 13.40 -20.96 -8.23
CA PRO A 84 12.24 -21.66 -7.65
C PRO A 84 11.49 -20.88 -6.57
N ASP A 85 12.22 -20.01 -5.86
CA ASP A 85 11.64 -19.16 -4.79
C ASP A 85 11.16 -17.80 -5.29
N ASP A 86 11.19 -17.55 -6.61
CA ASP A 86 10.70 -16.33 -7.20
C ASP A 86 9.18 -16.27 -7.12
N TRP A 87 8.64 -15.05 -7.21
CA TRP A 87 7.19 -14.89 -7.26
C TRP A 87 6.65 -15.39 -8.61
N ASN A 88 5.48 -15.99 -8.60
CA ASN A 88 4.78 -16.40 -9.81
C ASN A 88 3.39 -15.76 -9.95
N VAL A 89 2.88 -15.17 -8.89
CA VAL A 89 1.66 -14.34 -8.90
C VAL A 89 1.91 -13.04 -8.16
N ALA A 90 1.38 -11.93 -8.67
CA ALA A 90 1.33 -10.67 -7.92
C ALA A 90 -0.07 -10.07 -7.94
N LEU A 91 -0.44 -9.42 -6.83
CA LEU A 91 -1.65 -8.62 -6.69
C LEU A 91 -1.23 -7.17 -6.47
N ALA A 92 -1.66 -6.27 -7.36
CA ALA A 92 -1.50 -4.84 -7.20
C ALA A 92 -2.85 -4.20 -6.87
N ILE A 93 -2.86 -3.32 -5.87
CA ILE A 93 -4.03 -2.57 -5.42
C ILE A 93 -3.70 -1.10 -5.52
N GLU A 94 -4.57 -0.37 -6.19
CA GLU A 94 -4.49 1.08 -6.37
C GLU A 94 -5.37 1.79 -5.36
N TYR A 95 -4.77 2.69 -4.58
CA TYR A 95 -5.45 3.59 -3.64
C TYR A 95 -5.35 5.03 -4.16
N LYS A 96 -6.39 5.81 -3.97
CA LYS A 96 -6.39 7.23 -4.35
C LYS A 96 -5.24 8.00 -3.67
N ASN A 97 -4.98 7.71 -2.40
CA ASN A 97 -3.93 8.30 -1.57
C ASN A 97 -3.69 7.44 -0.32
N TRP A 98 -2.75 7.85 0.53
CA TRP A 98 -2.44 7.17 1.78
C TRP A 98 -3.63 7.10 2.74
N GLY A 99 -4.44 8.17 2.83
CA GLY A 99 -5.59 8.22 3.73
C GLY A 99 -6.66 7.18 3.38
N THR A 100 -6.93 6.94 2.10
CA THR A 100 -7.87 5.88 1.68
C THR A 100 -7.34 4.48 1.96
N MET A 101 -6.02 4.29 1.95
CA MET A 101 -5.39 3.03 2.34
C MET A 101 -5.55 2.78 3.85
N ASP A 102 -5.36 3.82 4.68
CA ASP A 102 -5.52 3.74 6.13
C ASP A 102 -7.00 3.49 6.49
N GLU A 103 -7.93 4.20 5.85
CA GLU A 103 -9.37 4.00 6.02
C GLU A 103 -9.80 2.56 5.69
N MET A 104 -9.28 2.00 4.61
CA MET A 104 -9.52 0.59 4.27
C MET A 104 -8.98 -0.35 5.34
N ALA A 105 -7.77 -0.10 5.87
CA ALA A 105 -7.17 -0.95 6.90
C ALA A 105 -8.02 -1.03 8.16
N GLU A 106 -8.69 0.08 8.53
CA GLU A 106 -9.59 0.13 9.69
C GLU A 106 -10.92 -0.59 9.46
N LYS A 107 -11.49 -0.48 8.25
CA LYS A 107 -12.88 -0.89 7.97
C LYS A 107 -12.99 -2.26 7.28
N ALA A 108 -11.95 -2.69 6.58
CA ALA A 108 -12.00 -3.90 5.75
C ALA A 108 -12.25 -5.19 6.53
N THR A 109 -11.83 -5.25 7.81
CA THR A 109 -12.00 -6.44 8.65
C THR A 109 -13.46 -6.87 8.74
N THR A 110 -14.38 -5.94 8.98
CA THR A 110 -15.82 -6.25 9.10
C THR A 110 -16.39 -6.85 7.81
N ILE A 111 -16.03 -6.29 6.65
CA ILE A 111 -16.47 -6.81 5.35
C ILE A 111 -15.86 -8.18 5.08
N THR A 112 -14.58 -8.33 5.40
CA THR A 112 -13.85 -9.59 5.22
C THR A 112 -14.45 -10.70 6.07
N GLU A 113 -14.69 -10.45 7.36
CA GLU A 113 -15.33 -11.41 8.26
C GLU A 113 -16.73 -11.80 7.79
N LYS A 114 -17.53 -10.83 7.34
CA LYS A 114 -18.84 -11.10 6.77
C LYS A 114 -18.76 -11.99 5.52
N HIS A 115 -17.75 -11.77 4.66
CA HIS A 115 -17.54 -12.60 3.46
C HIS A 115 -17.21 -14.04 3.81
N TYR A 116 -16.36 -14.29 4.81
CA TYR A 116 -15.99 -15.63 5.26
C TYR A 116 -17.00 -16.25 6.24
N GLY A 117 -17.96 -15.48 6.72
CA GLY A 117 -18.98 -15.89 7.70
C GLY A 117 -18.57 -15.72 9.17
N SER A 118 -17.29 -15.70 9.48
CA SER A 118 -16.76 -15.43 10.82
C SER A 118 -15.27 -15.09 10.79
N HIS A 119 -14.77 -14.51 11.88
CA HIS A 119 -13.34 -14.29 12.08
C HIS A 119 -12.55 -15.61 12.00
N GLN A 120 -13.03 -16.67 12.66
CA GLN A 120 -12.36 -17.97 12.64
C GLN A 120 -12.29 -18.56 11.23
N ALA A 121 -13.36 -18.51 10.45
CA ALA A 121 -13.36 -18.98 9.07
C ALA A 121 -12.38 -18.20 8.17
N MET A 122 -12.26 -16.88 8.38
CA MET A 122 -11.25 -16.05 7.70
C MET A 122 -9.82 -16.51 8.03
N VAL A 123 -9.54 -16.75 9.31
CA VAL A 123 -8.22 -17.21 9.78
C VAL A 123 -7.91 -18.61 9.22
N ASP A 124 -8.87 -19.51 9.21
CA ASP A 124 -8.69 -20.88 8.69
C ASP A 124 -8.46 -20.88 7.17
N ALA A 125 -9.16 -20.02 6.42
CA ALA A 125 -8.90 -19.82 5.00
C ALA A 125 -7.49 -19.27 4.74
N ALA A 126 -7.01 -18.32 5.57
CA ALA A 126 -5.67 -17.81 5.47
C ALA A 126 -4.59 -18.87 5.77
N LYS A 127 -4.80 -19.70 6.81
CA LYS A 127 -3.92 -20.84 7.14
C LYS A 127 -3.86 -21.84 5.98
N LYS A 128 -5.02 -22.23 5.45
CA LYS A 128 -5.08 -23.14 4.31
C LYS A 128 -4.34 -22.60 3.08
N ARG A 129 -4.45 -21.30 2.81
CA ARG A 129 -3.71 -20.66 1.72
C ARG A 129 -2.20 -20.70 1.97
N ALA A 130 -1.75 -20.50 3.20
CA ALA A 130 -0.35 -20.55 3.58
C ALA A 130 0.28 -21.95 3.40
N GLU A 131 -0.51 -23.01 3.28
CA GLU A 131 0.00 -24.36 3.00
C GLU A 131 0.57 -24.47 1.58
N TYR A 132 0.08 -23.70 0.62
CA TYR A 132 0.44 -23.79 -0.79
C TYR A 132 0.95 -22.48 -1.41
N SER A 133 0.97 -21.38 -0.65
CA SER A 133 1.48 -20.09 -1.15
C SER A 133 2.24 -19.33 -0.07
N THR A 134 3.25 -18.58 -0.47
CA THR A 134 4.09 -17.79 0.42
C THR A 134 4.13 -16.34 -0.10
N LEU A 135 3.82 -15.39 0.78
CA LEU A 135 4.04 -13.98 0.48
C LEU A 135 5.54 -13.68 0.52
N ILE A 136 6.13 -13.43 -0.65
CA ILE A 136 7.56 -13.12 -0.79
C ILE A 136 7.85 -11.69 -0.34
N ARG A 137 7.01 -10.75 -0.79
CA ARG A 137 7.19 -9.32 -0.52
C ARG A 137 5.87 -8.56 -0.66
N SER A 138 5.71 -7.54 0.16
CA SER A 138 4.72 -6.49 -0.06
C SER A 138 5.44 -5.15 -0.20
N SER A 139 5.21 -4.44 -1.28
CA SER A 139 5.83 -3.15 -1.59
C SER A 139 4.76 -2.08 -1.70
N LEU A 140 5.08 -0.89 -1.21
CA LEU A 140 4.29 0.32 -1.41
C LEU A 140 5.04 1.24 -2.36
N ALA A 141 4.34 1.79 -3.33
CA ALA A 141 4.87 2.75 -4.28
C ALA A 141 3.85 3.87 -4.49
N ARG A 142 4.34 5.06 -4.78
CA ARG A 142 3.51 6.17 -5.25
C ARG A 142 3.85 6.39 -6.72
N GLU A 143 2.82 6.46 -7.52
CA GLU A 143 2.98 6.92 -8.90
C GLU A 143 3.34 8.41 -8.91
N VAL A 144 4.24 8.80 -9.81
CA VAL A 144 4.63 10.19 -9.99
C VAL A 144 4.62 10.54 -11.48
N THR A 145 4.20 11.76 -11.79
CA THR A 145 4.28 12.31 -13.15
C THR A 145 5.30 13.44 -13.14
N LEU A 146 6.33 13.34 -13.95
CA LEU A 146 7.34 14.41 -14.10
C LEU A 146 6.69 15.68 -14.65
N LYS A 147 7.15 16.84 -14.16
CA LYS A 147 6.73 18.16 -14.65
C LYS A 147 7.52 18.57 -15.88
#